data_c0736a304b5105c9ad4881f57e381f57
#
_entry.id   c0736a304b5105c9ad4881f57e381f57
#
_cell.length_a   1.000
_cell.length_b   1.000
_cell.length_c   1.000
_cell.angle_alpha   90.00
_cell.angle_beta   90.00
_cell.angle_gamma   90.00
#
_symmetry.space_group_name_H-M   'P 1'
#
loop_
_entity.id
_entity.type
_entity.pdbx_description
1 polymer ?
#
loop_
_entity_poly.entity_id
_entity_poly.type
_entity_poly.pdbx_seq_one_letter_code
_entity_poly.pdbx_strand_id
1 'polypeptide(L)'
;MSRILAVGTALPPCRFSQADLKALAGHHFVSRMEKLRRYLTVFDHALVDQRFFCVPPEWLLGEHRISETNQIYLDWAKELACKATVNCLDRAGVKPEQVDRVLFVSTTGIATPSLDVDLIFKVGLRPDVGRTPIFGLGCAGGASGVSLAGALCRATNERILLVAVELTSLTFQPNDLTPKNVVASSLFGDGAAALLIAPAESGSGKLDIVRSTSLLHPDSTSLMGWHFGDAGFEVVVSERIPSMIRELMPRAMNSLLAEAGILPGQVRGFIFHPGGRRVLEVCERGLGRPSESFFSSYETLRLHGNMSSATVLFVLERVLAHEEQAPGLYGILGAFGPGFSAELTLLKWADTEAAQPKPAHLEQPGNQLKRVA
;
A
#
# COMPACT_ATOMS: atom_id res chain seq x y z
N MET A 1 -7.84 -10.86 18.92
CA MET A 1 -7.38 -9.68 18.13
C MET A 1 -6.49 -10.12 16.99
N SER A 2 -6.33 -9.33 15.93
CA SER A 2 -5.40 -9.61 14.85
C SER A 2 -4.24 -8.63 14.89
N ARG A 3 -3.03 -9.09 14.57
CA ARG A 3 -1.78 -8.35 14.71
C ARG A 3 -1.00 -8.32 13.40
N ILE A 4 -0.47 -7.17 13.04
CA ILE A 4 0.47 -6.99 11.94
C ILE A 4 1.84 -7.48 12.41
N LEU A 5 2.37 -8.51 11.75
CA LEU A 5 3.67 -9.09 12.08
C LEU A 5 4.82 -8.38 11.35
N ALA A 6 4.69 -8.19 10.06
CA ALA A 6 5.71 -7.55 9.23
C ALA A 6 5.11 -6.96 7.94
N VAL A 7 5.87 -6.05 7.36
CA VAL A 7 5.67 -5.53 6.00
C VAL A 7 6.94 -5.78 5.19
N GLY A 8 6.81 -6.22 3.96
CA GLY A 8 7.90 -6.32 2.98
C GLY A 8 7.55 -5.53 1.74
N THR A 9 8.52 -4.85 1.15
CA THR A 9 8.34 -4.00 -0.03
C THR A 9 9.28 -4.42 -1.15
N ALA A 10 8.91 -4.11 -2.39
CA ALA A 10 9.73 -4.31 -3.57
C ALA A 10 9.50 -3.19 -4.59
N LEU A 11 10.59 -2.76 -5.21
CA LEU A 11 10.59 -1.73 -6.25
C LEU A 11 11.21 -2.31 -7.54
N PRO A 12 10.77 -1.89 -8.71
CA PRO A 12 11.44 -2.21 -9.97
C PRO A 12 12.81 -1.52 -10.05
N PRO A 13 13.71 -1.97 -10.94
CA PRO A 13 15.10 -1.52 -10.94
C PRO A 13 15.32 -0.11 -11.49
N CYS A 14 14.43 0.39 -12.34
CA CYS A 14 14.64 1.67 -13.03
C CYS A 14 14.23 2.84 -12.13
N ARG A 15 15.21 3.54 -11.55
CA ARG A 15 15.02 4.72 -10.73
C ARG A 15 15.26 5.99 -11.53
N PHE A 16 14.33 6.95 -11.46
CA PHE A 16 14.40 8.23 -12.17
C PHE A 16 14.18 9.40 -11.21
N SER A 17 14.97 10.47 -11.40
CA SER A 17 14.75 11.70 -10.66
C SER A 17 13.50 12.43 -11.18
N GLN A 18 12.85 13.19 -10.31
CA GLN A 18 11.71 14.02 -10.72
C GLN A 18 12.12 15.10 -11.75
N ALA A 19 13.36 15.58 -11.68
CA ALA A 19 13.89 16.55 -12.64
C ALA A 19 14.01 15.95 -14.05
N ASP A 20 14.54 14.72 -14.18
CA ASP A 20 14.64 14.03 -15.46
C ASP A 20 13.25 13.75 -16.06
N LEU A 21 12.32 13.28 -15.21
CA LEU A 21 10.96 13.01 -15.66
C LEU A 21 10.20 14.29 -16.03
N LYS A 22 10.45 15.42 -15.36
CA LYS A 22 9.92 16.72 -15.75
C LYS A 22 10.46 17.18 -17.11
N ALA A 23 11.78 17.00 -17.35
CA ALA A 23 12.39 17.36 -18.62
C ALA A 23 11.80 16.55 -19.78
N LEU A 24 11.64 15.21 -19.57
CA LEU A 24 11.05 14.31 -20.55
C LEU A 24 9.59 14.65 -20.83
N ALA A 25 8.79 14.87 -19.78
CA ALA A 25 7.39 15.31 -19.89
C ALA A 25 7.28 16.67 -20.60
N GLY A 26 8.19 17.60 -20.30
CA GLY A 26 8.28 18.89 -20.96
C GLY A 26 8.50 18.73 -22.47
N HIS A 27 9.45 17.90 -22.87
CA HIS A 27 9.69 17.58 -24.27
C HIS A 27 8.44 16.96 -24.91
N HIS A 28 7.86 15.95 -24.29
CA HIS A 28 6.73 15.21 -24.84
C HIS A 28 5.45 16.05 -24.98
N PHE A 29 5.03 16.72 -23.90
CA PHE A 29 3.75 17.45 -23.88
C PHE A 29 3.83 18.82 -24.56
N VAL A 30 4.90 19.59 -24.32
CA VAL A 30 4.99 20.98 -24.81
C VAL A 30 5.29 21.03 -26.28
N SER A 31 6.11 20.13 -26.83
CA SER A 31 6.35 20.06 -28.28
C SER A 31 5.07 19.75 -29.08
N ARG A 32 4.13 19.03 -28.47
CA ARG A 32 2.85 18.66 -29.08
C ARG A 32 1.72 19.67 -28.77
N MET A 33 1.78 20.33 -27.59
CA MET A 33 0.78 21.29 -27.15
C MET A 33 1.38 22.33 -26.19
N GLU A 34 1.79 23.49 -26.71
CA GLU A 34 2.46 24.56 -25.94
C GLU A 34 1.68 24.99 -24.67
N LYS A 35 0.35 25.03 -24.73
CA LYS A 35 -0.47 25.43 -23.58
C LYS A 35 -0.29 24.53 -22.32
N LEU A 36 0.29 23.32 -22.49
CA LEU A 36 0.57 22.41 -21.37
C LEU A 36 1.80 22.82 -20.54
N ARG A 37 2.65 23.74 -21.06
CA ARG A 37 3.85 24.24 -20.34
C ARG A 37 3.54 24.71 -18.92
N ARG A 38 2.44 25.39 -18.72
CA ARG A 38 2.02 25.89 -17.40
C ARG A 38 1.75 24.78 -16.37
N TYR A 39 1.41 23.57 -16.82
CA TYR A 39 1.14 22.43 -15.95
C TYR A 39 2.41 21.70 -15.51
N LEU A 40 3.56 21.93 -16.15
CA LEU A 40 4.83 21.31 -15.75
C LEU A 40 5.28 21.74 -14.34
N THR A 41 4.77 22.84 -13.81
CA THR A 41 5.02 23.28 -12.42
C THR A 41 4.49 22.27 -11.39
N VAL A 42 3.57 21.36 -11.79
CA VAL A 42 3.11 20.30 -10.88
C VAL A 42 4.24 19.38 -10.45
N PHE A 43 5.26 19.17 -11.30
CA PHE A 43 6.43 18.37 -10.94
C PHE A 43 7.25 19.02 -9.81
N ASP A 44 7.34 20.36 -9.77
CA ASP A 44 8.06 21.09 -8.72
C ASP A 44 7.32 21.09 -7.38
N HIS A 45 6.00 20.95 -7.43
CA HIS A 45 5.13 21.04 -6.25
C HIS A 45 4.59 19.69 -5.78
N ALA A 46 4.93 18.60 -6.48
CA ALA A 46 4.46 17.25 -6.17
C ALA A 46 5.02 16.68 -4.87
N LEU A 47 6.11 17.24 -4.33
CA LEU A 47 6.89 16.69 -3.23
C LEU A 47 7.41 15.28 -3.54
N VAL A 48 7.83 15.04 -4.77
CA VAL A 48 8.42 13.80 -5.24
C VAL A 48 9.85 14.11 -5.69
N ASP A 49 10.83 13.37 -5.18
CA ASP A 49 12.23 13.52 -5.60
C ASP A 49 12.59 12.49 -6.67
N GLN A 50 12.02 11.30 -6.56
CA GLN A 50 12.32 10.18 -7.45
C GLN A 50 11.14 9.20 -7.53
N ARG A 51 11.14 8.40 -8.59
CA ARG A 51 10.19 7.30 -8.78
C ARG A 51 10.87 6.10 -9.41
N PHE A 52 10.19 4.97 -9.34
CA PHE A 52 10.66 3.70 -9.88
C PHE A 52 9.66 3.22 -10.93
N PHE A 53 10.18 2.77 -12.08
CA PHE A 53 9.37 2.24 -13.18
C PHE A 53 9.86 0.86 -13.59
N CYS A 54 8.94 0.02 -14.03
CA CYS A 54 9.26 -1.31 -14.56
C CYS A 54 9.86 -1.26 -15.98
N VAL A 55 9.68 -0.12 -16.69
CA VAL A 55 10.23 0.13 -18.03
C VAL A 55 10.94 1.50 -18.07
N PRO A 56 11.85 1.72 -19.04
CA PRO A 56 12.42 3.05 -19.27
C PRO A 56 11.33 4.05 -19.65
N PRO A 57 11.43 5.34 -19.22
CA PRO A 57 10.42 6.35 -19.51
C PRO A 57 10.25 6.61 -21.01
N GLU A 58 11.33 6.44 -21.80
CA GLU A 58 11.30 6.60 -23.25
C GLU A 58 10.37 5.55 -23.89
N TRP A 59 10.32 4.35 -23.34
CA TRP A 59 9.37 3.32 -23.75
C TRP A 59 7.93 3.80 -23.57
N LEU A 60 7.61 4.45 -22.44
CA LEU A 60 6.27 4.93 -22.12
C LEU A 60 5.78 6.02 -23.12
N LEU A 61 6.70 6.73 -23.79
CA LEU A 61 6.35 7.74 -24.79
C LEU A 61 5.97 7.15 -26.15
N GLY A 62 6.23 5.85 -26.36
CA GLY A 62 5.84 5.12 -27.56
C GLY A 62 4.36 4.73 -27.54
N GLU A 63 3.84 4.41 -28.73
CA GLU A 63 2.50 3.83 -28.86
C GLU A 63 2.60 2.31 -28.66
N HIS A 64 1.86 1.79 -27.70
CA HIS A 64 1.81 0.38 -27.38
C HIS A 64 0.38 -0.13 -27.38
N ARG A 65 0.21 -1.37 -27.81
CA ARG A 65 -1.07 -2.05 -27.66
C ARG A 65 -1.28 -2.42 -26.19
N ILE A 66 -2.53 -2.46 -25.75
CA ILE A 66 -2.87 -2.90 -24.41
C ILE A 66 -2.34 -4.31 -24.10
N SER A 67 -2.26 -5.20 -25.10
CA SER A 67 -1.69 -6.53 -24.94
C SER A 67 -0.19 -6.51 -24.61
N GLU A 68 0.57 -5.53 -25.14
CA GLU A 68 2.00 -5.38 -24.86
C GLU A 68 2.23 -4.81 -23.46
N THR A 69 1.51 -3.74 -23.11
CA THR A 69 1.59 -3.16 -21.76
C THR A 69 1.14 -4.14 -20.69
N ASN A 70 0.06 -4.91 -20.96
CA ASN A 70 -0.42 -5.91 -20.02
C ASN A 70 0.51 -7.11 -19.90
N GLN A 71 1.24 -7.49 -20.96
CA GLN A 71 2.26 -8.56 -20.84
C GLN A 71 3.41 -8.10 -19.91
N ILE A 72 3.88 -6.86 -20.04
CA ILE A 72 4.89 -6.28 -19.15
C ILE A 72 4.37 -6.23 -17.71
N TYR A 73 3.10 -5.85 -17.52
CA TYR A 73 2.46 -5.90 -16.21
C TYR A 73 2.49 -7.32 -15.62
N LEU A 74 2.10 -8.33 -16.39
CA LEU A 74 2.09 -9.72 -15.92
C LEU A 74 3.47 -10.18 -15.46
N ASP A 75 4.52 -9.83 -16.20
CA ASP A 75 5.89 -10.25 -15.88
C ASP A 75 6.42 -9.54 -14.63
N TRP A 76 6.36 -8.20 -14.59
CA TRP A 76 6.89 -7.42 -13.49
C TRP A 76 6.07 -7.53 -12.22
N ALA A 77 4.73 -7.58 -12.31
CA ALA A 77 3.87 -7.69 -11.14
C ALA A 77 4.10 -9.02 -10.40
N LYS A 78 4.31 -10.12 -11.12
CA LYS A 78 4.69 -11.41 -10.52
C LYS A 78 6.03 -11.34 -9.78
N GLU A 79 7.04 -10.74 -10.39
CA GLU A 79 8.36 -10.62 -9.79
C GLU A 79 8.33 -9.77 -8.52
N LEU A 80 7.74 -8.58 -8.60
CA LEU A 80 7.67 -7.66 -7.47
C LEU A 80 6.81 -8.20 -6.32
N ALA A 81 5.67 -8.83 -6.63
CA ALA A 81 4.82 -9.46 -5.63
C ALA A 81 5.55 -10.58 -4.89
N CYS A 82 6.26 -11.45 -5.61
CA CYS A 82 7.08 -12.51 -4.99
C CYS A 82 8.18 -11.92 -4.09
N LYS A 83 8.91 -10.92 -4.58
CA LYS A 83 10.00 -10.27 -3.84
C LYS A 83 9.48 -9.58 -2.57
N ALA A 84 8.38 -8.84 -2.66
CA ALA A 84 7.76 -8.20 -1.50
C ALA A 84 7.29 -9.25 -0.47
N THR A 85 6.72 -10.37 -0.94
CA THR A 85 6.26 -11.47 -0.09
C THR A 85 7.43 -12.13 0.64
N VAL A 86 8.50 -12.48 -0.05
CA VAL A 86 9.70 -13.07 0.59
C VAL A 86 10.25 -12.13 1.64
N ASN A 87 10.44 -10.84 1.32
CA ASN A 87 10.89 -9.84 2.27
C ASN A 87 9.98 -9.73 3.51
N CYS A 88 8.66 -9.87 3.32
CA CYS A 88 7.69 -9.83 4.42
C CYS A 88 7.79 -11.08 5.31
N LEU A 89 7.83 -12.28 4.72
CA LEU A 89 7.91 -13.54 5.45
C LEU A 89 9.22 -13.67 6.22
N ASP A 90 10.34 -13.29 5.61
CA ASP A 90 11.67 -13.27 6.25
C ASP A 90 11.69 -12.35 7.47
N ARG A 91 11.15 -11.13 7.35
CA ARG A 91 11.04 -10.19 8.47
C ARG A 91 10.11 -10.70 9.58
N ALA A 92 9.08 -11.43 9.22
CA ALA A 92 8.15 -12.03 10.19
C ALA A 92 8.72 -13.28 10.84
N GLY A 93 9.77 -13.90 10.29
CA GLY A 93 10.27 -15.21 10.69
C GLY A 93 9.24 -16.32 10.46
N VAL A 94 8.39 -16.19 9.44
CA VAL A 94 7.30 -17.11 9.13
C VAL A 94 7.61 -17.83 7.83
N LYS A 95 7.49 -19.16 7.84
CA LYS A 95 7.70 -19.97 6.63
C LYS A 95 6.50 -19.85 5.68
N PRO A 96 6.70 -19.96 4.36
CA PRO A 96 5.62 -19.88 3.37
C PRO A 96 4.45 -20.84 3.65
N GLU A 97 4.75 -22.06 4.10
CA GLU A 97 3.73 -23.09 4.38
C GLU A 97 2.83 -22.76 5.57
N GLN A 98 3.20 -21.74 6.35
CA GLN A 98 2.43 -21.29 7.50
C GLN A 98 1.39 -20.21 7.16
N VAL A 99 1.37 -19.74 5.91
CA VAL A 99 0.35 -18.80 5.41
C VAL A 99 -0.92 -19.59 5.08
N ASP A 100 -2.05 -19.14 5.60
CA ASP A 100 -3.34 -19.82 5.42
C ASP A 100 -4.21 -19.18 4.34
N ARG A 101 -3.99 -17.88 4.05
CA ARG A 101 -4.75 -17.14 3.03
C ARG A 101 -3.92 -16.03 2.39
N VAL A 102 -4.14 -15.83 1.09
CA VAL A 102 -3.61 -14.70 0.32
C VAL A 102 -4.75 -13.78 -0.10
N LEU A 103 -4.63 -12.49 0.23
CA LEU A 103 -5.40 -11.41 -0.37
C LEU A 103 -4.49 -10.73 -1.39
N PHE A 104 -4.90 -10.65 -2.65
CA PHE A 104 -4.09 -10.09 -3.72
C PHE A 104 -4.77 -8.88 -4.34
N VAL A 105 -4.17 -7.70 -4.18
CA VAL A 105 -4.70 -6.41 -4.64
C VAL A 105 -3.89 -5.92 -5.83
N SER A 106 -4.54 -5.64 -6.95
CA SER A 106 -3.96 -4.90 -8.08
C SER A 106 -5.04 -4.31 -8.96
N THR A 107 -4.79 -3.12 -9.51
CA THR A 107 -5.75 -2.38 -10.36
C THR A 107 -5.11 -1.79 -11.62
N THR A 108 -3.84 -2.08 -11.89
CA THR A 108 -3.08 -1.48 -12.99
C THR A 108 -2.79 -2.45 -14.16
N GLY A 109 -3.41 -3.63 -14.12
CA GLY A 109 -3.34 -4.64 -15.18
C GLY A 109 -4.40 -5.72 -15.01
N ILE A 110 -4.52 -6.60 -15.98
CA ILE A 110 -5.55 -7.64 -16.04
C ILE A 110 -4.89 -9.00 -16.09
N ALA A 111 -5.34 -9.92 -15.23
CA ALA A 111 -4.87 -11.30 -15.18
C ALA A 111 -6.00 -12.27 -14.87
N THR A 112 -6.13 -13.32 -15.70
CA THR A 112 -7.00 -14.47 -15.43
C THR A 112 -6.27 -15.73 -15.91
N PRO A 113 -5.85 -16.64 -14.98
CA PRO A 113 -5.98 -16.58 -13.52
C PRO A 113 -5.28 -15.36 -12.89
N SER A 114 -5.74 -14.94 -11.70
CA SER A 114 -5.10 -13.87 -10.94
C SER A 114 -3.67 -14.24 -10.55
N LEU A 115 -2.78 -13.24 -10.45
CA LEU A 115 -1.34 -13.41 -10.22
C LEU A 115 -0.99 -14.07 -8.87
N ASP A 116 -1.92 -14.16 -7.93
CA ASP A 116 -1.75 -14.92 -6.70
C ASP A 116 -1.46 -16.41 -6.95
N VAL A 117 -1.90 -16.97 -8.09
CA VAL A 117 -1.57 -18.36 -8.48
C VAL A 117 -0.06 -18.51 -8.67
N ASP A 118 0.54 -17.63 -9.48
CA ASP A 118 1.99 -17.64 -9.69
C ASP A 118 2.76 -17.40 -8.38
N LEU A 119 2.27 -16.46 -7.56
CA LEU A 119 2.86 -16.14 -6.26
C LEU A 119 2.92 -17.37 -5.35
N ILE A 120 1.79 -18.09 -5.21
CA ILE A 120 1.65 -19.28 -4.35
C ILE A 120 2.74 -20.30 -4.67
N PHE A 121 2.87 -20.65 -5.95
CA PHE A 121 3.83 -21.67 -6.36
C PHE A 121 5.28 -21.19 -6.35
N LYS A 122 5.55 -19.93 -6.74
CA LYS A 122 6.92 -19.39 -6.77
C LYS A 122 7.51 -19.15 -5.38
N VAL A 123 6.68 -18.74 -4.42
CA VAL A 123 7.12 -18.50 -3.04
C VAL A 123 7.10 -19.78 -2.21
N GLY A 124 6.39 -20.81 -2.65
CA GLY A 124 6.27 -22.08 -1.94
C GLY A 124 5.19 -22.09 -0.86
N LEU A 125 4.10 -21.34 -1.06
CA LEU A 125 2.92 -21.47 -0.22
C LEU A 125 2.24 -22.83 -0.47
N ARG A 126 1.43 -23.28 0.49
CA ARG A 126 0.66 -24.51 0.33
C ARG A 126 -0.34 -24.40 -0.83
N PRO A 127 -0.60 -25.45 -1.61
CA PRO A 127 -1.57 -25.42 -2.71
C PRO A 127 -3.04 -25.27 -2.24
N ASP A 128 -3.32 -25.56 -0.96
CA ASP A 128 -4.63 -25.42 -0.33
C ASP A 128 -4.84 -24.04 0.36
N VAL A 129 -3.90 -23.10 0.21
CA VAL A 129 -4.01 -21.74 0.74
C VAL A 129 -5.27 -21.04 0.21
N GLY A 130 -6.03 -20.39 1.10
CA GLY A 130 -7.20 -19.59 0.70
C GLY A 130 -6.80 -18.43 -0.21
N ARG A 131 -7.62 -18.11 -1.22
CA ARG A 131 -7.33 -17.07 -2.22
C ARG A 131 -8.45 -16.05 -2.30
N THR A 132 -8.09 -14.78 -2.37
CA THR A 132 -9.07 -13.67 -2.54
C THR A 132 -8.43 -12.56 -3.36
N PRO A 133 -8.54 -12.59 -4.69
CA PRO A 133 -8.13 -11.46 -5.53
C PRO A 133 -9.10 -10.29 -5.36
N ILE A 134 -8.56 -9.07 -5.30
CA ILE A 134 -9.28 -7.82 -5.10
C ILE A 134 -8.93 -6.86 -6.24
N PHE A 135 -9.94 -6.38 -6.94
CA PHE A 135 -9.82 -5.44 -8.05
C PHE A 135 -10.79 -4.26 -7.88
N GLY A 136 -10.47 -3.10 -8.44
CA GLY A 136 -11.39 -1.97 -8.55
C GLY A 136 -11.35 -0.96 -7.38
N LEU A 137 -10.53 -1.17 -6.34
CA LEU A 137 -10.43 -0.26 -5.19
C LEU A 137 -9.35 0.83 -5.36
N GLY A 138 -8.51 0.76 -6.40
CA GLY A 138 -7.44 1.73 -6.67
C GLY A 138 -6.61 2.02 -5.43
N CYS A 139 -6.36 3.30 -5.16
CA CYS A 139 -5.54 3.75 -4.03
C CYS A 139 -6.05 3.30 -2.64
N ALA A 140 -7.36 2.99 -2.51
CA ALA A 140 -7.91 2.48 -1.25
C ALA A 140 -7.64 0.98 -1.04
N GLY A 141 -7.20 0.26 -2.08
CA GLY A 141 -7.09 -1.20 -2.05
C GLY A 141 -6.17 -1.74 -0.95
N GLY A 142 -5.06 -1.05 -0.66
CA GLY A 142 -4.16 -1.44 0.43
C GLY A 142 -4.80 -1.33 1.81
N ALA A 143 -5.46 -0.19 2.08
CA ALA A 143 -6.14 0.04 3.37
C ALA A 143 -7.35 -0.89 3.54
N SER A 144 -8.16 -1.07 2.49
CA SER A 144 -9.28 -2.02 2.49
C SER A 144 -8.80 -3.46 2.67
N GLY A 145 -7.66 -3.81 2.04
CA GLY A 145 -7.01 -5.11 2.23
C GLY A 145 -6.60 -5.36 3.69
N VAL A 146 -6.03 -4.36 4.38
CA VAL A 146 -5.70 -4.43 5.82
C VAL A 146 -6.96 -4.66 6.65
N SER A 147 -8.04 -3.91 6.36
CA SER A 147 -9.34 -4.07 7.02
C SER A 147 -9.88 -5.49 6.86
N LEU A 148 -9.94 -5.99 5.63
CA LEU A 148 -10.45 -7.33 5.31
C LEU A 148 -9.58 -8.42 5.94
N ALA A 149 -8.24 -8.32 5.83
CA ALA A 149 -7.32 -9.28 6.43
C ALA A 149 -7.47 -9.34 7.95
N GLY A 150 -7.59 -8.17 8.60
CA GLY A 150 -7.85 -8.10 10.04
C GLY A 150 -9.17 -8.75 10.46
N ALA A 151 -10.25 -8.54 9.69
CA ALA A 151 -11.55 -9.13 9.94
C ALA A 151 -11.53 -10.65 9.75
N LEU A 152 -10.96 -11.14 8.66
CA LEU A 152 -10.82 -12.57 8.38
C LEU A 152 -9.97 -13.25 9.44
N CYS A 153 -8.79 -12.70 9.77
CA CYS A 153 -7.92 -13.25 10.81
C CYS A 153 -8.66 -13.43 12.14
N ARG A 154 -9.46 -12.45 12.56
CA ARG A 154 -10.27 -12.58 13.80
C ARG A 154 -11.35 -13.64 13.70
N ALA A 155 -11.95 -13.84 12.52
CA ALA A 155 -13.05 -14.79 12.32
C ALA A 155 -12.56 -16.23 12.16
N THR A 156 -11.42 -16.45 11.52
CA THR A 156 -10.93 -17.77 11.12
C THR A 156 -9.69 -18.24 11.88
N ASN A 157 -9.05 -17.34 12.62
CA ASN A 157 -7.76 -17.59 13.28
C ASN A 157 -6.61 -17.89 12.29
N GLU A 158 -6.76 -17.49 11.02
CA GLU A 158 -5.80 -17.69 9.93
C GLU A 158 -4.66 -16.67 9.97
N ARG A 159 -3.46 -17.08 9.49
CA ARG A 159 -2.39 -16.17 9.07
C ARG A 159 -2.67 -15.71 7.65
N ILE A 160 -2.83 -14.40 7.47
CA ILE A 160 -3.25 -13.81 6.21
C ILE A 160 -2.13 -12.95 5.63
N LEU A 161 -1.73 -13.28 4.42
CA LEU A 161 -0.80 -12.52 3.60
C LEU A 161 -1.60 -11.60 2.67
N LEU A 162 -1.51 -10.29 2.89
CA LEU A 162 -2.00 -9.28 1.95
C LEU A 162 -0.85 -8.87 1.03
N VAL A 163 -1.07 -8.92 -0.27
CA VAL A 163 -0.11 -8.46 -1.30
C VAL A 163 -0.78 -7.40 -2.16
N ALA A 164 -0.15 -6.25 -2.29
CA ALA A 164 -0.57 -5.18 -3.19
C ALA A 164 0.54 -4.89 -4.21
N VAL A 165 0.23 -4.93 -5.50
CA VAL A 165 1.19 -4.64 -6.56
C VAL A 165 0.57 -3.72 -7.60
N GLU A 166 1.27 -2.62 -7.91
CA GLU A 166 0.79 -1.63 -8.87
C GLU A 166 1.93 -1.16 -9.76
N LEU A 167 1.68 -1.19 -11.06
CA LEU A 167 2.58 -0.69 -12.10
C LEU A 167 1.90 0.49 -12.81
N THR A 168 1.75 1.58 -12.06
CA THR A 168 0.99 2.74 -12.50
C THR A 168 1.66 3.47 -13.68
N SER A 169 2.98 3.29 -13.88
CA SER A 169 3.68 3.81 -15.04
C SER A 169 3.11 3.29 -16.36
N LEU A 170 2.66 2.02 -16.38
CA LEU A 170 2.09 1.37 -17.58
C LEU A 170 0.70 1.89 -17.96
N THR A 171 0.06 2.69 -17.09
CA THR A 171 -1.22 3.34 -17.38
C THR A 171 -1.05 4.72 -18.04
N PHE A 172 0.18 5.15 -18.28
CA PHE A 172 0.44 6.41 -18.97
C PHE A 172 -0.04 6.35 -20.41
N GLN A 173 -0.77 7.40 -20.83
CA GLN A 173 -1.31 7.52 -22.18
C GLN A 173 -0.54 8.58 -22.97
N PRO A 174 0.38 8.20 -23.88
CA PRO A 174 1.24 9.16 -24.57
C PRO A 174 0.46 10.13 -25.48
N ASN A 175 -0.72 9.74 -25.94
CA ASN A 175 -1.57 10.56 -26.82
C ASN A 175 -2.62 11.39 -26.05
N ASP A 176 -2.75 11.19 -24.74
CA ASP A 176 -3.62 12.05 -23.92
C ASP A 176 -2.90 13.37 -23.56
N LEU A 177 -3.15 14.42 -24.33
CA LEU A 177 -2.61 15.76 -24.13
C LEU A 177 -3.49 16.61 -23.20
N THR A 178 -3.98 16.02 -22.10
CA THR A 178 -4.79 16.72 -21.10
C THR A 178 -3.96 17.09 -19.86
N PRO A 179 -4.37 18.14 -19.12
CA PRO A 179 -3.76 18.47 -17.84
C PRO A 179 -3.76 17.31 -16.83
N LYS A 180 -4.78 16.46 -16.86
CA LYS A 180 -4.89 15.28 -15.96
C LYS A 180 -3.73 14.32 -16.15
N ASN A 181 -3.39 14.01 -17.40
CA ASN A 181 -2.29 13.12 -17.72
C ASN A 181 -0.93 13.73 -17.33
N VAL A 182 -0.75 15.05 -17.49
CA VAL A 182 0.44 15.77 -16.99
C VAL A 182 0.56 15.66 -15.46
N VAL A 183 -0.54 15.82 -14.73
CA VAL A 183 -0.57 15.69 -13.27
C VAL A 183 -0.27 14.24 -12.88
N ALA A 184 -0.91 13.26 -13.48
CA ALA A 184 -0.67 11.84 -13.22
C ALA A 184 0.80 11.47 -13.48
N SER A 185 1.37 11.94 -14.61
CA SER A 185 2.77 11.71 -14.95
C SER A 185 3.77 12.34 -13.97
N SER A 186 3.34 13.27 -13.12
CA SER A 186 4.18 13.88 -12.07
C SER A 186 4.16 13.12 -10.75
N LEU A 187 3.22 12.19 -10.56
CA LEU A 187 2.96 11.54 -9.27
C LEU A 187 3.19 10.04 -9.28
N PHE A 188 2.72 9.33 -10.31
CA PHE A 188 2.63 7.89 -10.31
C PHE A 188 3.99 7.20 -10.43
N GLY A 189 4.15 6.07 -9.71
CA GLY A 189 5.31 5.18 -9.72
C GLY A 189 4.89 3.74 -9.48
N ASP A 190 5.83 2.80 -9.62
CA ASP A 190 5.59 1.38 -9.55
C ASP A 190 6.14 0.77 -8.26
N GLY A 191 5.46 -0.23 -7.73
CA GLY A 191 5.94 -0.97 -6.56
C GLY A 191 4.98 -2.05 -6.09
N ALA A 192 5.49 -2.89 -5.22
CA ALA A 192 4.71 -3.92 -4.54
C ALA A 192 5.00 -3.92 -3.04
N ALA A 193 4.00 -4.27 -2.24
CA ALA A 193 4.13 -4.47 -0.82
C ALA A 193 3.36 -5.71 -0.37
N ALA A 194 3.89 -6.42 0.62
CA ALA A 194 3.24 -7.53 1.29
C ALA A 194 3.15 -7.25 2.78
N LEU A 195 2.06 -7.66 3.39
CA LEU A 195 1.77 -7.49 4.82
C LEU A 195 1.31 -8.83 5.38
N LEU A 196 1.93 -9.29 6.47
CA LEU A 196 1.50 -10.49 7.17
C LEU A 196 0.73 -10.14 8.44
N ILE A 197 -0.48 -10.69 8.56
CA ILE A 197 -1.37 -10.54 9.70
C ILE A 197 -1.61 -11.92 10.31
N ALA A 198 -1.58 -12.02 11.63
CA ALA A 198 -1.86 -13.24 12.37
C ALA A 198 -2.66 -12.94 13.64
N PRO A 199 -3.21 -13.97 14.31
CA PRO A 199 -3.75 -13.84 15.68
C PRO A 199 -2.74 -13.20 16.61
N ALA A 200 -3.17 -12.29 17.48
CA ALA A 200 -2.27 -11.48 18.31
C ALA A 200 -1.34 -12.31 19.22
N GLU A 201 -1.78 -13.50 19.62
CA GLU A 201 -1.03 -14.48 20.40
C GLU A 201 0.00 -15.28 19.59
N SER A 202 -0.02 -15.20 18.28
CA SER A 202 0.78 -16.04 17.37
C SER A 202 2.10 -15.40 16.92
N GLY A 203 2.45 -14.20 17.38
CA GLY A 203 3.68 -13.54 16.93
C GLY A 203 4.01 -12.22 17.62
N SER A 204 5.24 -11.75 17.40
CA SER A 204 5.85 -10.59 18.03
C SER A 204 5.62 -9.26 17.28
N GLY A 205 4.50 -9.12 16.56
CA GLY A 205 4.19 -7.89 15.81
C GLY A 205 3.98 -6.66 16.72
N LYS A 206 4.14 -5.47 16.13
CA LYS A 206 4.09 -4.20 16.88
C LYS A 206 2.71 -3.53 16.89
N LEU A 207 1.79 -3.90 15.98
CA LEU A 207 0.51 -3.21 15.79
C LEU A 207 -0.66 -4.19 15.78
N ASP A 208 -1.62 -3.97 16.66
CA ASP A 208 -2.91 -4.66 16.67
C ASP A 208 -3.93 -3.92 15.81
N ILE A 209 -4.70 -4.66 15.01
CA ILE A 209 -5.83 -4.12 14.25
C ILE A 209 -7.05 -4.15 15.16
N VAL A 210 -7.52 -2.97 15.55
CA VAL A 210 -8.62 -2.82 16.52
C VAL A 210 -9.96 -2.86 15.80
N ARG A 211 -10.15 -1.96 14.85
CA ARG A 211 -11.41 -1.77 14.11
C ARG A 211 -11.17 -1.08 12.78
N SER A 212 -12.07 -1.30 11.84
CA SER A 212 -12.03 -0.63 10.54
C SER A 212 -13.40 -0.09 10.16
N THR A 213 -13.42 0.93 9.32
CA THR A 213 -14.62 1.49 8.71
C THR A 213 -14.37 1.78 7.24
N SER A 214 -15.41 1.57 6.43
CA SER A 214 -15.46 1.97 5.03
C SER A 214 -16.65 2.91 4.86
N LEU A 215 -16.42 4.06 4.24
CA LEU A 215 -17.47 5.03 3.97
C LEU A 215 -17.44 5.46 2.52
N LEU A 216 -18.51 5.17 1.80
CA LEU A 216 -18.70 5.52 0.41
C LEU A 216 -19.47 6.83 0.28
N HIS A 217 -19.01 7.73 -0.60
CA HIS A 217 -19.75 8.94 -0.96
C HIS A 217 -20.71 8.64 -2.12
N PRO A 218 -22.00 8.98 -2.02
CA PRO A 218 -22.93 8.80 -3.13
C PRO A 218 -22.55 9.68 -4.33
N ASP A 219 -22.96 9.26 -5.53
CA ASP A 219 -22.83 10.01 -6.80
C ASP A 219 -21.39 10.50 -7.10
N SER A 220 -20.39 9.69 -6.80
CA SER A 220 -18.99 10.09 -6.85
C SER A 220 -18.09 9.22 -7.75
N THR A 221 -18.66 8.32 -8.53
CA THR A 221 -17.94 7.38 -9.43
C THR A 221 -17.06 8.07 -10.48
N SER A 222 -17.39 9.32 -10.84
CA SER A 222 -16.64 10.12 -11.82
C SER A 222 -15.44 10.87 -11.25
N LEU A 223 -15.18 10.78 -9.93
CA LEU A 223 -14.15 11.58 -9.27
C LEU A 223 -12.75 10.99 -9.37
N MET A 224 -12.64 9.67 -9.28
CA MET A 224 -11.35 8.96 -9.26
C MET A 224 -11.53 7.54 -9.82
N GLY A 225 -10.53 7.07 -10.57
CA GLY A 225 -10.50 5.71 -11.07
C GLY A 225 -9.79 5.58 -12.41
N TRP A 226 -10.12 4.52 -13.11
CA TRP A 226 -9.70 4.26 -14.48
C TRP A 226 -10.91 4.23 -15.41
N HIS A 227 -10.79 4.88 -16.54
CA HIS A 227 -11.60 4.58 -17.71
C HIS A 227 -10.84 3.57 -18.57
N PHE A 228 -11.44 2.44 -18.90
CA PHE A 228 -10.82 1.42 -19.73
C PHE A 228 -11.32 1.60 -21.17
N GLY A 229 -10.47 2.21 -22.01
CA GLY A 229 -10.73 2.46 -23.43
C GLY A 229 -9.87 1.59 -24.34
N ASP A 230 -9.89 1.87 -25.63
CA ASP A 230 -9.10 1.15 -26.65
C ASP A 230 -7.58 1.24 -26.41
N ALA A 231 -7.12 2.34 -25.81
CA ALA A 231 -5.72 2.55 -25.44
C ALA A 231 -5.35 1.94 -24.07
N GLY A 232 -6.28 1.32 -23.35
CA GLY A 232 -6.08 0.75 -22.04
C GLY A 232 -6.63 1.60 -20.90
N PHE A 233 -5.89 1.66 -19.79
CA PHE A 233 -6.29 2.42 -18.60
C PHE A 233 -6.04 3.92 -18.78
N GLU A 234 -7.09 4.71 -18.74
CA GLU A 234 -7.03 6.17 -18.77
C GLU A 234 -7.35 6.72 -17.38
N VAL A 235 -6.49 7.60 -16.85
CA VAL A 235 -6.65 8.14 -15.50
C VAL A 235 -7.87 9.05 -15.37
N VAL A 236 -8.66 8.81 -14.35
CA VAL A 236 -9.73 9.71 -13.91
C VAL A 236 -9.33 10.31 -12.56
N VAL A 237 -9.01 11.61 -12.55
CA VAL A 237 -8.65 12.36 -11.33
C VAL A 237 -9.32 13.71 -11.37
N SER A 238 -10.22 13.97 -10.44
CA SER A 238 -10.96 15.23 -10.33
C SER A 238 -10.28 16.22 -9.38
N GLU A 239 -10.32 17.50 -9.73
CA GLU A 239 -9.89 18.59 -8.84
C GLU A 239 -10.76 18.68 -7.57
N ARG A 240 -11.91 18.01 -7.53
CA ARG A 240 -12.82 17.96 -6.37
C ARG A 240 -12.37 16.99 -5.29
N ILE A 241 -11.39 16.13 -5.51
CA ILE A 241 -10.91 15.12 -4.54
C ILE A 241 -10.59 15.76 -3.17
N PRO A 242 -9.84 16.88 -3.07
CA PRO A 242 -9.56 17.51 -1.78
C PRO A 242 -10.82 17.96 -1.03
N SER A 243 -11.86 18.42 -1.73
CA SER A 243 -13.13 18.81 -1.08
C SER A 243 -13.91 17.58 -0.59
N MET A 244 -13.88 16.48 -1.33
CA MET A 244 -14.50 15.22 -0.91
C MET A 244 -13.84 14.64 0.33
N ILE A 245 -12.50 14.67 0.40
CA ILE A 245 -11.77 14.24 1.60
C ILE A 245 -12.17 15.08 2.82
N ARG A 246 -12.27 16.40 2.68
CA ARG A 246 -12.72 17.29 3.77
C ARG A 246 -14.10 16.94 4.32
N GLU A 247 -14.99 16.45 3.46
CA GLU A 247 -16.33 16.04 3.87
C GLU A 247 -16.33 14.63 4.48
N LEU A 248 -15.69 13.68 3.80
CA LEU A 248 -15.81 12.26 4.11
C LEU A 248 -14.96 11.84 5.31
N MET A 249 -13.73 12.37 5.41
CA MET A 249 -12.76 11.94 6.42
C MET A 249 -13.23 12.20 7.87
N PRO A 250 -13.76 13.37 8.24
CA PRO A 250 -14.25 13.58 9.61
C PRO A 250 -15.42 12.67 9.97
N ARG A 251 -16.29 12.36 9.02
CA ARG A 251 -17.43 11.45 9.21
C ARG A 251 -16.94 10.02 9.46
N ALA A 252 -16.02 9.52 8.61
CA ALA A 252 -15.43 8.19 8.76
C ALA A 252 -14.63 8.08 10.07
N MET A 253 -13.85 9.11 10.42
CA MET A 253 -13.06 9.15 11.65
C MET A 253 -13.95 9.13 12.90
N ASN A 254 -14.97 9.99 12.94
CA ASN A 254 -15.88 10.07 14.09
C ASN A 254 -16.64 8.74 14.28
N SER A 255 -17.12 8.12 13.21
CA SER A 255 -17.77 6.80 13.28
C SER A 255 -16.81 5.75 13.84
N LEU A 256 -15.61 5.65 13.27
CA LEU A 256 -14.60 4.66 13.69
C LEU A 256 -14.23 4.79 15.17
N LEU A 257 -13.96 6.02 15.62
CA LEU A 257 -13.54 6.29 17.00
C LEU A 257 -14.68 6.10 18.00
N ALA A 258 -15.90 6.54 17.66
CA ALA A 258 -17.08 6.36 18.50
C ALA A 258 -17.40 4.88 18.72
N GLU A 259 -17.37 4.09 17.63
CA GLU A 259 -17.61 2.65 17.70
C GLU A 259 -16.52 1.88 18.45
N ALA A 260 -15.30 2.42 18.49
CA ALA A 260 -14.18 1.85 19.26
C ALA A 260 -14.14 2.35 20.71
N GLY A 261 -14.91 3.37 21.08
CA GLY A 261 -14.87 4.02 22.41
C GLY A 261 -13.57 4.81 22.65
N ILE A 262 -12.94 5.32 21.58
CA ILE A 262 -11.64 6.01 21.63
C ILE A 262 -11.84 7.51 21.39
N LEU A 263 -11.20 8.32 22.23
CA LEU A 263 -11.20 9.79 22.06
C LEU A 263 -10.17 10.21 20.98
N PRO A 264 -10.46 11.25 20.18
CA PRO A 264 -9.52 11.75 19.16
C PRO A 264 -8.12 12.10 19.70
N GLY A 265 -8.03 12.55 20.97
CA GLY A 265 -6.78 12.87 21.64
C GLY A 265 -5.88 11.65 21.93
N GLN A 266 -6.41 10.42 21.88
CA GLN A 266 -5.65 9.20 22.09
C GLN A 266 -4.96 8.70 20.81
N VAL A 267 -5.35 9.21 19.64
CA VAL A 267 -4.74 8.88 18.35
C VAL A 267 -3.47 9.72 18.18
N ARG A 268 -2.34 9.05 17.97
CA ARG A 268 -1.01 9.68 17.82
C ARG A 268 -0.32 9.37 16.51
N GLY A 269 -0.54 8.19 15.92
CA GLY A 269 0.03 7.78 14.63
C GLY A 269 -0.93 8.01 13.47
N PHE A 270 -0.41 8.53 12.34
CA PHE A 270 -1.20 8.79 11.13
C PHE A 270 -0.50 8.19 9.91
N ILE A 271 -1.02 7.05 9.44
CA ILE A 271 -0.47 6.24 8.35
C ILE A 271 -1.40 6.43 7.14
N PHE A 272 -1.27 7.56 6.45
CA PHE A 272 -2.18 7.89 5.36
C PHE A 272 -1.54 7.67 3.99
N HIS A 273 -2.31 7.10 3.08
CA HIS A 273 -1.94 7.01 1.67
C HIS A 273 -1.67 8.41 1.10
N PRO A 274 -0.45 8.71 0.63
CA PRO A 274 -0.12 9.99 0.06
C PRO A 274 -0.51 10.04 -1.44
N GLY A 275 -1.78 10.21 -1.74
CA GLY A 275 -2.27 10.32 -3.13
C GLY A 275 -1.67 11.50 -3.89
N GLY A 276 -1.03 12.44 -3.17
CA GLY A 276 -0.33 13.62 -3.60
C GLY A 276 -0.28 14.63 -2.45
N ARG A 277 0.57 15.66 -2.57
CA ARG A 277 0.76 16.70 -1.55
C ARG A 277 -0.57 17.26 -0.99
N ARG A 278 -1.49 17.67 -1.88
CA ARG A 278 -2.78 18.27 -1.49
C ARG A 278 -3.67 17.33 -0.66
N VAL A 279 -3.56 16.02 -0.88
CA VAL A 279 -4.30 15.01 -0.10
C VAL A 279 -3.82 15.04 1.34
N LEU A 280 -2.51 15.01 1.58
CA LEU A 280 -1.94 15.06 2.93
C LEU A 280 -2.27 16.37 3.63
N GLU A 281 -2.11 17.52 2.96
CA GLU A 281 -2.45 18.84 3.51
C GLU A 281 -3.94 18.97 3.92
N VAL A 282 -4.84 18.28 3.23
CA VAL A 282 -6.27 18.24 3.60
C VAL A 282 -6.48 17.35 4.82
N CYS A 283 -5.76 16.22 4.91
CA CYS A 283 -5.82 15.36 6.09
C CYS A 283 -5.28 16.07 7.34
N GLU A 284 -4.15 16.76 7.24
CA GLU A 284 -3.59 17.56 8.34
C GLU A 284 -4.62 18.57 8.88
N ARG A 285 -5.16 19.39 7.99
CA ARG A 285 -6.15 20.41 8.36
C ARG A 285 -7.41 19.80 8.93
N GLY A 286 -7.92 18.73 8.32
CA GLY A 286 -9.14 18.07 8.73
C GLY A 286 -9.03 17.36 10.09
N LEU A 287 -7.83 16.88 10.43
CA LEU A 287 -7.54 16.22 11.71
C LEU A 287 -6.95 17.18 12.76
N GLY A 288 -6.67 18.44 12.39
CA GLY A 288 -6.03 19.41 13.29
C GLY A 288 -4.65 18.94 13.75
N ARG A 289 -3.89 18.31 12.86
CA ARG A 289 -2.56 17.76 13.16
C ARG A 289 -1.49 18.43 12.31
N PRO A 290 -0.29 18.67 12.86
CA PRO A 290 0.81 19.25 12.10
C PRO A 290 1.41 18.23 11.11
N SER A 291 2.13 18.72 10.11
CA SER A 291 2.74 17.91 9.02
C SER A 291 3.68 16.82 9.54
N GLU A 292 4.36 17.08 10.66
CA GLU A 292 5.26 16.10 11.31
C GLU A 292 4.53 14.82 11.71
N SER A 293 3.23 14.91 12.00
CA SER A 293 2.40 13.73 12.30
C SER A 293 2.20 12.81 11.09
N PHE A 294 2.49 13.30 9.88
CA PHE A 294 2.39 12.59 8.60
C PHE A 294 3.77 12.37 7.95
N PHE A 295 4.84 12.49 8.72
CA PHE A 295 6.21 12.44 8.21
C PHE A 295 6.46 11.22 7.31
N SER A 296 6.09 10.02 7.76
CA SER A 296 6.26 8.79 6.97
C SER A 296 5.47 8.79 5.67
N SER A 297 4.28 9.42 5.64
CA SER A 297 3.48 9.59 4.43
C SER A 297 4.17 10.54 3.43
N TYR A 298 4.67 11.69 3.89
CA TYR A 298 5.42 12.63 3.07
C TYR A 298 6.72 12.03 2.52
N GLU A 299 7.48 11.35 3.37
CA GLU A 299 8.72 10.70 2.96
C GLU A 299 8.49 9.56 1.95
N THR A 300 7.41 8.80 2.10
CA THR A 300 7.04 7.77 1.13
C THR A 300 6.70 8.41 -0.22
N LEU A 301 5.92 9.50 -0.22
CA LEU A 301 5.64 10.24 -1.45
C LEU A 301 6.91 10.79 -2.10
N ARG A 302 7.79 11.38 -1.30
CA ARG A 302 9.06 11.96 -1.76
C ARG A 302 9.96 10.93 -2.44
N LEU A 303 10.08 9.75 -1.86
CA LEU A 303 11.03 8.72 -2.28
C LEU A 303 10.49 7.76 -3.36
N HIS A 304 9.16 7.65 -3.49
CA HIS A 304 8.55 6.61 -4.34
C HIS A 304 7.43 7.13 -5.24
N GLY A 305 6.90 8.32 -5.00
CA GLY A 305 5.68 8.79 -5.64
C GLY A 305 4.44 8.03 -5.16
N ASN A 306 3.40 8.06 -5.98
CA ASN A 306 2.14 7.38 -5.72
C ASN A 306 2.10 6.02 -6.46
N MET A 307 2.24 4.93 -5.74
CA MET A 307 2.14 3.55 -6.21
C MET A 307 0.73 2.96 -5.94
N SER A 308 -0.31 3.79 -6.03
CA SER A 308 -1.71 3.38 -5.82
C SER A 308 -1.90 2.57 -4.52
N SER A 309 -2.51 1.36 -4.59
CA SER A 309 -2.84 0.54 -3.42
C SER A 309 -1.62 0.12 -2.58
N ALA A 310 -0.45 -0.03 -3.17
CA ALA A 310 0.76 -0.43 -2.47
C ALA A 310 1.31 0.69 -1.55
N THR A 311 1.07 1.97 -1.87
CA THR A 311 1.74 3.10 -1.21
C THR A 311 1.50 3.16 0.29
N VAL A 312 0.27 2.92 0.76
CA VAL A 312 -0.06 2.98 2.19
C VAL A 312 0.68 1.91 2.99
N LEU A 313 1.01 0.77 2.37
CA LEU A 313 1.81 -0.28 3.00
C LEU A 313 3.30 0.10 3.07
N PHE A 314 3.83 0.85 2.10
CA PHE A 314 5.16 1.48 2.22
C PHE A 314 5.21 2.50 3.35
N VAL A 315 4.15 3.31 3.53
CA VAL A 315 4.04 4.21 4.68
C VAL A 315 4.06 3.42 5.99
N LEU A 316 3.28 2.34 6.07
CA LEU A 316 3.24 1.46 7.24
C LEU A 316 4.59 0.81 7.53
N GLU A 317 5.29 0.30 6.50
CA GLU A 317 6.66 -0.24 6.65
C GLU A 317 7.60 0.79 7.27
N ARG A 318 7.56 2.03 6.75
CA ARG A 318 8.39 3.11 7.24
C ARG A 318 8.08 3.47 8.69
N VAL A 319 6.81 3.55 9.08
CA VAL A 319 6.39 3.76 10.47
C VAL A 319 6.93 2.67 11.38
N LEU A 320 6.78 1.40 11.00
CA LEU A 320 7.29 0.26 11.78
C LEU A 320 8.82 0.25 11.93
N ALA A 321 9.55 0.79 10.94
CA ALA A 321 11.01 0.82 10.92
C ALA A 321 11.62 2.03 11.65
N HIS A 322 10.96 3.18 11.64
CA HIS A 322 11.57 4.46 12.01
C HIS A 322 10.82 5.24 13.09
N GLU A 323 9.57 4.89 13.40
CA GLU A 323 8.80 5.58 14.42
C GLU A 323 8.63 4.70 15.66
N GLU A 324 9.25 5.11 16.76
CA GLU A 324 9.03 4.49 18.05
C GLU A 324 7.78 5.11 18.69
N GLN A 325 6.76 4.31 18.87
CA GLN A 325 5.53 4.72 19.55
C GLN A 325 5.38 3.95 20.86
N ALA A 326 4.94 4.64 21.90
CA ALA A 326 4.71 3.99 23.18
C ALA A 326 3.59 2.94 23.07
N PRO A 327 3.74 1.79 23.75
CA PRO A 327 2.69 0.79 23.85
C PRO A 327 1.36 1.38 24.31
N GLY A 328 0.25 0.86 23.80
CA GLY A 328 -1.09 1.30 24.14
C GLY A 328 -1.59 2.52 23.38
N LEU A 329 -0.74 3.26 22.66
CA LEU A 329 -1.17 4.37 21.82
C LEU A 329 -1.93 3.88 20.58
N TYR A 330 -2.79 4.73 20.07
CA TYR A 330 -3.58 4.44 18.86
C TYR A 330 -3.03 5.16 17.64
N GLY A 331 -3.18 4.51 16.49
CA GLY A 331 -2.90 5.07 15.17
C GLY A 331 -4.05 4.83 14.21
N ILE A 332 -4.10 5.60 13.14
CA ILE A 332 -5.03 5.42 12.02
C ILE A 332 -4.24 5.14 10.76
N LEU A 333 -4.55 4.00 10.13
CA LEU A 333 -4.18 3.74 8.74
C LEU A 333 -5.35 4.14 7.87
N GLY A 334 -5.10 4.95 6.83
CA GLY A 334 -6.17 5.48 6.01
C GLY A 334 -5.79 5.68 4.54
N ALA A 335 -6.76 5.45 3.66
CA ALA A 335 -6.66 5.76 2.25
C ALA A 335 -8.01 6.23 1.70
N PHE A 336 -7.94 6.96 0.57
CA PHE A 336 -9.10 7.35 -0.22
C PHE A 336 -8.96 6.75 -1.62
N GLY A 337 -10.05 6.28 -2.17
CA GLY A 337 -10.03 5.61 -3.47
C GLY A 337 -11.30 5.80 -4.29
N PRO A 338 -11.34 5.13 -5.45
CA PRO A 338 -12.53 5.13 -6.31
C PRO A 338 -13.80 4.78 -5.56
N GLY A 339 -14.89 5.46 -5.98
CA GLY A 339 -16.18 5.20 -5.42
C GLY A 339 -16.99 6.49 -5.21
N PHE A 340 -16.58 7.56 -4.60
CA PHE A 340 -15.35 7.83 -3.86
C PHE A 340 -15.46 7.30 -2.42
N SER A 341 -14.45 6.63 -1.92
CA SER A 341 -14.49 6.01 -0.59
C SER A 341 -13.35 6.46 0.33
N ALA A 342 -13.61 6.37 1.65
CA ALA A 342 -12.61 6.47 2.71
C ALA A 342 -12.52 5.12 3.43
N GLU A 343 -11.33 4.54 3.46
CA GLU A 343 -11.01 3.30 4.15
C GLU A 343 -10.10 3.62 5.33
N LEU A 344 -10.59 3.45 6.56
CA LEU A 344 -9.86 3.74 7.78
C LEU A 344 -9.77 2.52 8.68
N THR A 345 -8.59 2.28 9.24
CA THR A 345 -8.32 1.21 10.21
C THR A 345 -7.68 1.80 11.46
N LEU A 346 -8.31 1.60 12.61
CA LEU A 346 -7.77 1.92 13.93
C LEU A 346 -6.78 0.83 14.33
N LEU A 347 -5.57 1.25 14.61
CA LEU A 347 -4.47 0.42 15.06
C LEU A 347 -4.12 0.77 16.51
N LYS A 348 -3.56 -0.18 17.25
CA LYS A 348 -3.01 0.02 18.59
C LYS A 348 -1.59 -0.52 18.64
N TRP A 349 -0.64 0.26 19.10
CA TRP A 349 0.70 -0.25 19.40
C TRP A 349 0.60 -1.28 20.51
N ALA A 350 1.06 -2.51 20.20
CA ALA A 350 0.98 -3.63 21.11
C ALA A 350 1.83 -3.37 22.36
N ASP A 351 1.34 -3.81 23.51
CA ASP A 351 2.15 -3.87 24.70
C ASP A 351 3.25 -4.93 24.44
N THR A 352 4.50 -4.49 24.34
CA THR A 352 5.63 -5.39 24.24
C THR A 352 5.83 -6.02 25.60
N GLU A 353 5.21 -7.17 25.86
CA GLU A 353 5.77 -8.05 26.87
C GLU A 353 7.19 -8.39 26.41
N ALA A 354 8.16 -7.97 27.21
CA ALA A 354 9.55 -8.40 27.02
C ALA A 354 9.50 -9.93 26.89
N ALA A 355 9.96 -10.45 25.74
CA ALA A 355 10.09 -11.88 25.53
C ALA A 355 10.87 -12.41 26.71
N GLN A 356 10.17 -13.04 27.68
CA GLN A 356 10.85 -13.73 28.75
C GLN A 356 11.72 -14.79 28.08
N PRO A 357 13.03 -14.79 28.34
CA PRO A 357 13.86 -15.86 27.80
C PRO A 357 13.25 -17.17 28.29
N LYS A 358 12.91 -18.05 27.34
CA LYS A 358 12.47 -19.41 27.69
C LYS A 358 13.48 -19.96 28.70
N PRO A 359 13.04 -20.45 29.88
CA PRO A 359 13.97 -21.03 30.82
C PRO A 359 14.74 -22.14 30.10
N ALA A 360 16.07 -22.03 30.12
CA ALA A 360 16.94 -23.06 29.58
C ALA A 360 16.54 -24.36 30.27
N HIS A 361 16.11 -25.35 29.51
CA HIS A 361 15.94 -26.71 30.05
C HIS A 361 17.29 -27.12 30.60
N LEU A 362 17.43 -27.11 31.92
CA LEU A 362 18.53 -27.75 32.62
C LEU A 362 18.42 -29.24 32.29
N GLU A 363 19.28 -29.71 31.41
CA GLU A 363 19.54 -31.12 31.24
C GLU A 363 20.05 -31.64 32.60
N GLN A 364 19.28 -32.48 33.24
CA GLN A 364 19.72 -33.19 34.42
C GLN A 364 20.86 -34.14 34.02
N PRO A 365 22.01 -34.14 34.72
CA PRO A 365 23.11 -35.05 34.40
C PRO A 365 22.66 -36.49 34.66
N GLY A 366 22.64 -37.26 33.55
CA GLY A 366 22.32 -38.69 33.61
C GLY A 366 23.22 -39.47 34.55
N ASN A 367 22.60 -40.16 35.49
CA ASN A 367 23.20 -41.04 36.46
C ASN A 367 23.74 -42.29 35.77
N GLN A 368 25.05 -42.30 35.44
CA GLN A 368 25.75 -43.49 34.98
C GLN A 368 26.04 -44.39 36.19
N LEU A 369 25.15 -45.30 36.47
CA LEU A 369 25.47 -46.45 37.35
C LEU A 369 26.20 -47.52 36.53
N LYS A 370 27.48 -47.64 36.80
CA LYS A 370 28.31 -48.80 36.44
C LYS A 370 27.70 -50.09 37.02
N ARG A 371 27.49 -51.11 36.20
CA ARG A 371 27.49 -52.50 36.66
C ARG A 371 28.63 -53.23 36.01
N VAL A 372 29.59 -53.61 36.88
CA VAL A 372 30.61 -54.63 36.64
C VAL A 372 29.99 -55.94 37.07
N ALA A 373 29.99 -56.94 36.23
CA ALA A 373 30.22 -58.37 36.41
C ALA A 373 30.02 -59.09 35.07
#